data_c4fc29fa23e95e8890629cdcf9c453ae
#
_entry.id   c4fc29fa23e95e8890629cdcf9c453ae
#
_cell.length_a   1.000
_cell.length_b   1.000
_cell.length_c   1.000
_cell.angle_alpha   90.00
_cell.angle_beta   90.00
_cell.angle_gamma   90.00
#
_symmetry.space_group_name_H-M   'P 1'
#
loop_
_entity.id
_entity.type
_entity.pdbx_description
1 polymer ?
#
loop_
_entity_poly.entity_id
_entity_poly.type
_entity_poly.pdbx_seq_one_letter_code
_entity_poly.pdbx_strand_id
1 'polypeptide(L)'
;MLLVHGVIHLDLPEVHSLKGRRAVLNSLKERLKRRNLSLLDLSGEYVREADLAFACLVHDAREAARCRESIERLLERHFPELEWTLEYEEL
;
A
#
# COMPACT_ATOMS: atom_id res chain seq x y z
N MET A 1 -1.72 13.07 18.80
CA MET A 1 -1.99 12.84 17.36
C MET A 1 -0.70 12.53 16.65
N LEU A 2 -0.71 11.50 15.83
CA LEU A 2 0.43 11.09 15.02
C LEU A 2 0.06 11.09 13.55
N LEU A 3 1.03 11.36 12.68
CA LEU A 3 0.93 11.14 11.25
C LEU A 3 1.62 9.80 10.93
N VAL A 4 0.88 8.88 10.36
CA VAL A 4 1.41 7.62 9.84
C VAL A 4 1.59 7.77 8.35
N HIS A 5 2.77 7.46 7.83
CA HIS A 5 2.99 7.47 6.39
C HIS A 5 4.00 6.40 5.98
N GLY A 6 3.98 6.06 4.73
CA GLY A 6 4.90 5.06 4.22
C GLY A 6 4.68 4.77 2.76
N VAL A 7 5.38 3.74 2.27
CA VAL A 7 5.28 3.29 0.89
C VAL A 7 5.17 1.76 0.88
N ILE A 8 4.23 1.26 0.12
CA ILE A 8 4.12 -0.16 -0.19
C ILE A 8 4.84 -0.39 -1.52
N HIS A 9 5.90 -1.17 -1.50
CA HIS A 9 6.64 -1.57 -2.70
C HIS A 9 6.15 -2.95 -3.13
N LEU A 10 5.72 -3.09 -4.37
CA LEU A 10 5.17 -4.32 -4.91
C LEU A 10 6.00 -4.84 -6.08
N ASP A 11 6.24 -6.15 -6.09
CA ASP A 11 6.75 -6.86 -7.26
C ASP A 11 5.58 -7.52 -7.99
N LEU A 12 5.48 -7.28 -9.29
CA LEU A 12 4.37 -7.70 -10.13
C LEU A 12 4.87 -8.56 -11.29
N PRO A 13 5.37 -9.78 -11.02
CA PRO A 13 6.04 -10.58 -12.05
C PRO A 13 5.14 -10.99 -13.22
N GLU A 14 3.83 -11.07 -13.00
CA GLU A 14 2.86 -11.46 -14.03
C GLU A 14 2.32 -10.29 -14.83
N VAL A 15 2.74 -9.07 -14.51
CA VAL A 15 2.27 -7.86 -15.19
C VAL A 15 3.18 -7.54 -16.36
N HIS A 16 2.59 -7.26 -17.54
CA HIS A 16 3.34 -6.98 -18.76
C HIS A 16 3.00 -5.64 -19.40
N SER A 17 2.17 -4.83 -18.75
CA SER A 17 1.73 -3.54 -19.30
C SER A 17 1.35 -2.58 -18.18
N LEU A 18 1.31 -1.27 -18.52
CA LEU A 18 0.80 -0.25 -17.60
C LEU A 18 -0.66 -0.50 -17.25
N LYS A 19 -1.45 -0.98 -18.19
CA LYS A 19 -2.85 -1.31 -17.95
C LYS A 19 -2.99 -2.43 -16.91
N GLY A 20 -2.17 -3.47 -17.02
CA GLY A 20 -2.15 -4.56 -16.05
C GLY A 20 -1.75 -4.09 -14.66
N ARG A 21 -0.73 -3.23 -14.57
CA ARG A 21 -0.31 -2.65 -13.30
C ARG A 21 -1.41 -1.78 -12.67
N ARG A 22 -2.08 -0.96 -13.47
CA ARG A 22 -3.19 -0.13 -12.99
C ARG A 22 -4.33 -0.97 -12.43
N ALA A 23 -4.63 -2.10 -13.05
CA ALA A 23 -5.69 -3.00 -12.57
C ALA A 23 -5.38 -3.51 -11.17
N VAL A 24 -4.14 -3.96 -10.92
CA VAL A 24 -3.70 -4.41 -9.60
C VAL A 24 -3.77 -3.26 -8.59
N LEU A 25 -3.20 -2.10 -8.94
CA LEU A 25 -3.17 -0.95 -8.05
C LEU A 25 -4.58 -0.43 -7.72
N ASN A 26 -5.49 -0.41 -8.69
CA ASN A 26 -6.87 0.02 -8.44
C ASN A 26 -7.58 -0.90 -7.46
N SER A 27 -7.38 -2.21 -7.58
CA SER A 27 -7.92 -3.18 -6.63
C SER A 27 -7.38 -2.95 -5.22
N LEU A 28 -6.08 -2.72 -5.10
CA LEU A 28 -5.44 -2.44 -3.82
C LEU A 28 -5.93 -1.12 -3.23
N LYS A 29 -5.98 -0.06 -4.03
CA LYS A 29 -6.44 1.26 -3.60
C LYS A 29 -7.86 1.23 -3.07
N GLU A 30 -8.77 0.53 -3.74
CA GLU A 30 -10.16 0.42 -3.30
C GLU A 30 -10.27 -0.20 -1.90
N ARG A 31 -9.47 -1.20 -1.63
CA ARG A 31 -9.44 -1.84 -0.31
C ARG A 31 -8.83 -0.94 0.76
N LEU A 32 -7.75 -0.24 0.42
CA LEU A 32 -7.07 0.66 1.35
C LEU A 32 -7.89 1.90 1.69
N LYS A 33 -8.63 2.43 0.74
CA LYS A 33 -9.51 3.60 0.97
C LYS A 33 -10.51 3.37 2.08
N ARG A 34 -10.96 2.15 2.25
CA ARG A 34 -11.90 1.80 3.33
C ARG A 34 -11.30 1.95 4.73
N ARG A 35 -9.99 2.12 4.82
CA ARG A 35 -9.25 2.31 6.06
C ARG A 35 -8.89 3.77 6.32
N ASN A 36 -9.55 4.68 5.61
CA ASN A 36 -9.34 6.12 5.77
C ASN A 36 -7.89 6.55 5.48
N LEU A 37 -7.28 5.93 4.48
CA LEU A 37 -5.93 6.27 4.05
C LEU A 37 -5.96 7.20 2.84
N SER A 38 -5.07 8.19 2.85
CA SER A 38 -4.75 8.95 1.65
C SER A 38 -3.69 8.18 0.87
N LEU A 39 -3.86 8.08 -0.44
CA LEU A 39 -3.02 7.25 -1.30
C LEU A 39 -2.44 8.06 -2.45
N LEU A 40 -1.19 7.75 -2.81
CA LEU A 40 -0.52 8.38 -3.94
C LEU A 40 0.32 7.33 -4.66
N ASP A 41 0.08 7.16 -5.95
CA ASP A 41 0.88 6.26 -6.79
C ASP A 41 2.21 6.93 -7.14
N LEU A 42 3.31 6.36 -6.68
CA LEU A 42 4.67 6.81 -6.94
C LEU A 42 5.40 5.87 -7.91
N SER A 43 4.67 4.99 -8.60
CA SER A 43 5.29 4.00 -9.48
C SER A 43 6.07 4.64 -10.62
N GLY A 44 7.22 4.04 -10.93
CA GLY A 44 8.06 4.45 -12.03
C GLY A 44 7.63 3.83 -13.36
N GLU A 45 8.53 3.83 -14.34
CA GLU A 45 8.23 3.34 -15.70
C GLU A 45 8.27 1.82 -15.82
N TYR A 46 8.98 1.14 -14.93
CA TYR A 46 9.09 -0.32 -14.97
C TYR A 46 7.79 -0.97 -14.49
N VAL A 47 7.05 -1.56 -15.42
CA VAL A 47 5.67 -2.04 -15.18
C VAL A 47 5.56 -3.19 -14.17
N ARG A 48 6.65 -3.91 -13.92
CA ARG A 48 6.68 -5.03 -12.98
C ARG A 48 6.95 -4.62 -11.54
N GLU A 49 7.03 -3.34 -11.29
CA GLU A 49 7.17 -2.77 -9.96
C GLU A 49 6.14 -1.67 -9.76
N ALA A 50 5.65 -1.55 -8.55
CA ALA A 50 4.75 -0.48 -8.18
C ALA A 50 5.08 0.03 -6.80
N ASP A 51 4.90 1.33 -6.61
CA ASP A 51 5.11 2.00 -5.33
C ASP A 51 3.85 2.80 -5.00
N LEU A 52 3.20 2.44 -3.91
CA LEU A 52 2.00 3.12 -3.46
C LEU A 52 2.25 3.74 -2.09
N ALA A 53 2.29 5.08 -2.06
CA ALA A 53 2.42 5.82 -0.82
C ALA A 53 1.07 5.93 -0.11
N PHE A 54 1.13 5.95 1.21
CA PHE A 54 -0.06 6.11 2.04
C PHE A 54 0.23 7.04 3.22
N ALA A 55 -0.82 7.68 3.72
CA ALA A 55 -0.75 8.50 4.93
C ALA A 55 -2.09 8.55 5.63
N CYS A 56 -2.07 8.65 6.94
CA CYS A 56 -3.27 8.93 7.73
C CYS A 56 -2.91 9.54 9.09
N LEU A 57 -3.88 10.20 9.69
CA LEU A 57 -3.76 10.70 11.06
C LEU A 57 -4.35 9.68 12.01
N VAL A 58 -3.67 9.44 13.11
CA VAL A 58 -4.13 8.56 14.18
C VAL A 58 -3.97 9.24 15.53
N HIS A 59 -4.66 8.75 16.54
CA HIS A 59 -4.64 9.37 17.86
C HIS A 59 -3.35 9.08 18.63
N ASP A 60 -2.82 7.87 18.50
CA ASP A 60 -1.70 7.40 19.30
C ASP A 60 -0.93 6.26 18.62
N ALA A 61 0.15 5.81 19.26
CA ALA A 61 1.00 4.76 18.75
C ALA A 61 0.28 3.41 18.62
N ARG A 62 -0.70 3.13 19.46
CA ARG A 62 -1.49 1.89 19.39
C ARG A 62 -2.33 1.85 18.12
N GLU A 63 -2.96 2.96 17.79
CA GLU A 63 -3.75 3.09 16.58
C GLU A 63 -2.85 3.04 15.33
N ALA A 64 -1.65 3.63 15.43
CA ALA A 64 -0.65 3.53 14.36
C ALA A 64 -0.25 2.08 14.09
N ALA A 65 0.00 1.28 15.14
CA ALA A 65 0.32 -0.13 15.00
C ALA A 65 -0.83 -0.92 14.35
N ARG A 66 -2.07 -0.61 14.70
CA ARG A 66 -3.25 -1.24 14.08
C ARG A 66 -3.36 -0.91 12.60
N CYS A 67 -3.04 0.34 12.24
CA CYS A 67 -3.02 0.77 10.84
C CYS A 67 -2.02 -0.06 10.04
N ARG A 68 -0.81 -0.19 10.53
CA ARG A 68 0.24 -0.99 9.91
C ARG A 68 -0.18 -2.45 9.76
N GLU A 69 -0.66 -3.06 10.83
CA GLU A 69 -1.12 -4.46 10.81
C GLU A 69 -2.26 -4.67 9.82
N SER A 70 -3.18 -3.71 9.73
CA SER A 70 -4.29 -3.75 8.80
C SER A 70 -3.83 -3.77 7.34
N ILE A 71 -2.82 -2.96 7.01
CA ILE A 71 -2.22 -2.95 5.67
C ILE A 71 -1.56 -4.29 5.37
N GLU A 72 -0.74 -4.78 6.29
CA GLU A 72 -0.04 -6.06 6.13
C GLU A 72 -1.01 -7.23 5.95
N ARG A 73 -2.06 -7.30 6.76
CA ARG A 73 -3.10 -8.33 6.64
C ARG A 73 -3.84 -8.27 5.31
N LEU A 74 -4.14 -7.06 4.85
CA LEU A 74 -4.81 -6.88 3.57
C LEU A 74 -3.97 -7.43 2.43
N LEU A 75 -2.67 -7.13 2.44
CA LEU A 75 -1.75 -7.63 1.42
C LEU A 75 -1.64 -9.15 1.46
N GLU A 76 -1.48 -9.73 2.64
CA GLU A 76 -1.38 -11.17 2.80
C GLU A 76 -2.66 -11.90 2.39
N ARG A 77 -3.82 -11.32 2.69
CA ARG A 77 -5.12 -11.94 2.43
C ARG A 77 -5.57 -11.85 0.97
N HIS A 78 -5.40 -10.67 0.36
CA HIS A 78 -5.94 -10.40 -0.98
C HIS A 78 -4.92 -10.47 -2.10
N PHE A 79 -3.64 -10.43 -1.77
CA PHE A 79 -2.54 -10.45 -2.75
C PHE A 79 -1.44 -11.42 -2.33
N PRO A 80 -1.79 -12.67 -1.98
CA PRO A 80 -0.81 -13.63 -1.44
C PRO A 80 0.26 -14.04 -2.45
N GLU A 81 0.00 -13.88 -3.74
CA GLU A 81 0.93 -14.20 -4.82
C GLU A 81 1.94 -13.08 -5.09
N LEU A 82 1.75 -11.90 -4.50
CA LEU A 82 2.67 -10.78 -4.70
C LEU A 82 3.72 -10.71 -3.60
N GLU A 83 4.93 -10.34 -3.98
CA GLU A 83 5.96 -9.96 -3.00
C GLU A 83 5.84 -8.47 -2.75
N TRP A 84 5.96 -8.09 -1.49
CA TRP A 84 5.86 -6.70 -1.09
C TRP A 84 6.78 -6.39 0.07
N THR A 85 7.17 -5.13 0.16
CA THR A 85 7.85 -4.58 1.34
C THR A 85 7.12 -3.32 1.76
N LEU A 86 7.20 -2.99 3.02
CA LEU A 86 6.50 -1.85 3.60
C LEU A 86 7.49 -0.92 4.29
N GLU A 87 7.62 0.30 3.77
CA GLU A 87 8.27 1.38 4.49
C GLU A 87 7.21 2.04 5.35
N TYR A 88 7.56 2.39 6.57
CA TYR A 88 6.60 2.87 7.54
C TYR A 88 7.25 3.84 8.51
N GLU A 89 6.63 4.99 8.73
CA GLU A 89 7.09 5.99 9.68
C GLU A 89 5.93 6.60 10.45
N GLU A 90 6.22 6.99 11.68
CA GLU A 90 5.30 7.74 12.54
C GLU A 90 5.91 9.10 12.85
N LEU A 91 5.14 10.16 12.67
CA LEU A 91 5.56 11.53 12.99
C LEU A 91 4.66 12.17 14.01
#